data_b67d6d62284fcb3c21da87f1834a1a10
#
_entry.id   b67d6d62284fcb3c21da87f1834a1a10
#
_cell.length_a   1.000
_cell.length_b   1.000
_cell.length_c   1.000
_cell.angle_alpha   90.00
_cell.angle_beta   90.00
_cell.angle_gamma   90.00
#
_symmetry.space_group_name_H-M   'P 1'
#
loop_
_entity.id
_entity.type
_entity.pdbx_description
1 polymer ?
#
loop_
_entity_poly.entity_id
_entity_poly.type
_entity_poly.pdbx_seq_one_letter_code
_entity_poly.pdbx_strand_id
1 'polypeptide(L)'
;NWLVTEKRLETGKPSSFFQGGTLEVSFFALGLIALVSFILGLIAFSRSTTRITHNEINYQHLGIFSYAASAPQGVYDSNAIKSGDPIFTRLTCSIDVNFHYNLIASQAENSAGVYQLTAIISEQISGWQRSIPLQEQASFSGTSFGTSAKLDLCAVETLIQSMEQGTDFHPGSYTLTIMPNINLKGEISSRELLGDFNEGLVFKYDRIHFYLISEGEKTNSLNLTETGILQWDHEQANTWLLFGMEIAIPAIRMVSSFGLVVSLIAIVALGSRLQNLSRNDREAFVRMRYGAMLIDVQDTAALNGAGMVEVTAIEDLAKLAERFNTVILHEKRGASHAYYVRGEGTAYRFVMADETGSAVPENEAKSMEGEL
;
A
#
# COMPACT_ATOMS: atom_id res chain seq x y z
N ASN A 1 -57.64 53.81 -23.07
CA ASN A 1 -56.67 54.73 -23.70
C ASN A 1 -55.53 55.08 -22.75
N TRP A 2 -54.52 54.28 -22.72
CA TRP A 2 -53.17 54.69 -22.34
C TRP A 2 -52.21 53.72 -23.05
N LEU A 3 -51.55 54.24 -24.09
CA LEU A 3 -50.43 53.61 -24.79
C LEU A 3 -49.22 53.71 -23.84
N VAL A 4 -48.71 52.57 -23.35
CA VAL A 4 -47.43 52.49 -22.69
C VAL A 4 -46.41 52.11 -23.75
N THR A 5 -45.56 53.07 -24.07
CA THR A 5 -44.42 52.90 -24.97
C THR A 5 -43.36 52.07 -24.24
N GLU A 6 -43.19 50.85 -24.68
CA GLU A 6 -42.15 49.93 -24.20
C GLU A 6 -40.77 50.37 -24.73
N LYS A 7 -39.99 50.98 -23.85
CA LYS A 7 -38.62 51.39 -24.14
C LYS A 7 -37.74 50.13 -24.10
N ARG A 8 -37.39 49.62 -25.26
CA ARG A 8 -36.47 48.50 -25.43
C ARG A 8 -35.11 48.89 -24.81
N LEU A 9 -34.75 48.31 -23.67
CA LEU A 9 -33.43 48.38 -23.10
C LEU A 9 -32.46 47.65 -24.02
N GLU A 10 -31.61 48.38 -24.71
CA GLU A 10 -30.45 47.84 -25.41
C GLU A 10 -29.54 47.21 -24.34
N THR A 11 -29.46 45.86 -24.36
CA THR A 11 -28.48 45.16 -23.59
C THR A 11 -27.10 45.44 -24.16
N GLY A 12 -26.39 46.34 -23.52
CA GLY A 12 -25.02 46.66 -23.82
C GLY A 12 -24.18 45.38 -23.79
N LYS A 13 -23.47 45.08 -24.89
CA LYS A 13 -22.44 44.05 -24.93
C LYS A 13 -21.50 44.27 -23.73
N PRO A 14 -21.21 43.22 -22.93
CA PRO A 14 -20.24 43.36 -21.86
C PRO A 14 -18.90 43.79 -22.45
N SER A 15 -18.35 44.86 -21.89
CA SER A 15 -17.09 45.47 -22.32
C SER A 15 -15.97 44.41 -22.29
N SER A 16 -15.20 44.34 -23.37
CA SER A 16 -14.07 43.44 -23.57
C SER A 16 -12.97 43.53 -22.48
N PHE A 17 -13.04 44.56 -21.65
CA PHE A 17 -12.10 44.78 -20.53
C PHE A 17 -12.20 43.75 -19.40
N PHE A 18 -13.36 43.12 -19.17
CA PHE A 18 -13.54 42.07 -18.16
C PHE A 18 -13.14 40.69 -18.65
N GLN A 19 -13.00 40.45 -19.95
CA GLN A 19 -12.66 39.13 -20.50
C GLN A 19 -11.17 38.82 -20.42
N GLY A 20 -10.25 39.77 -20.43
CA GLY A 20 -8.81 39.58 -20.35
C GLY A 20 -8.40 39.06 -18.97
N GLY A 21 -8.83 39.67 -17.88
CA GLY A 21 -8.46 39.34 -16.52
C GLY A 21 -8.97 37.95 -16.07
N THR A 22 -10.18 37.57 -16.52
CA THR A 22 -10.72 36.20 -16.20
C THR A 22 -9.97 35.08 -16.92
N LEU A 23 -9.48 35.29 -18.12
CA LEU A 23 -8.70 34.31 -18.89
C LEU A 23 -7.32 34.12 -18.26
N GLU A 24 -6.66 35.20 -17.81
CA GLU A 24 -5.36 35.08 -17.11
C GLU A 24 -5.49 34.33 -15.80
N VAL A 25 -6.48 34.66 -14.96
CA VAL A 25 -6.75 33.97 -13.70
C VAL A 25 -7.03 32.48 -13.95
N SER A 26 -7.82 32.17 -14.99
CA SER A 26 -8.11 30.78 -15.38
C SER A 26 -6.85 30.02 -15.81
N PHE A 27 -5.95 30.68 -16.55
CA PHE A 27 -4.69 30.08 -16.98
C PHE A 27 -3.78 29.77 -15.78
N PHE A 28 -3.63 30.68 -14.84
CA PHE A 28 -2.85 30.46 -13.62
C PHE A 28 -3.49 29.39 -12.72
N ALA A 29 -4.81 29.35 -12.59
CA ALA A 29 -5.52 28.34 -11.83
C ALA A 29 -5.30 26.93 -12.42
N LEU A 30 -5.40 26.79 -13.74
CA LEU A 30 -5.13 25.53 -14.45
C LEU A 30 -3.68 25.10 -14.31
N GLY A 31 -2.73 26.05 -14.39
CA GLY A 31 -1.31 25.79 -14.13
C GLY A 31 -1.04 25.27 -12.73
N LEU A 32 -1.71 25.85 -11.72
CA LEU A 32 -1.61 25.39 -10.34
C LEU A 32 -2.19 23.98 -10.17
N ILE A 33 -3.36 23.70 -10.76
CA ILE A 33 -3.97 22.36 -10.75
C ILE A 33 -3.05 21.34 -11.42
N ALA A 34 -2.44 21.67 -12.56
CA ALA A 34 -1.48 20.82 -13.25
C ALA A 34 -0.27 20.51 -12.37
N LEU A 35 0.30 21.53 -11.71
CA LEU A 35 1.45 21.38 -10.82
C LEU A 35 1.13 20.49 -9.62
N VAL A 36 0.00 20.74 -8.96
CA VAL A 36 -0.45 19.93 -7.81
C VAL A 36 -0.70 18.50 -8.24
N SER A 37 -1.40 18.28 -9.36
CA SER A 37 -1.65 16.95 -9.91
C SER A 37 -0.35 16.23 -10.27
N PHE A 38 0.63 16.93 -10.80
CA PHE A 38 1.95 16.37 -11.12
C PHE A 38 2.70 15.94 -9.87
N ILE A 39 2.75 16.78 -8.84
CA ILE A 39 3.42 16.46 -7.55
C ILE A 39 2.74 15.27 -6.87
N LEU A 40 1.41 15.27 -6.79
CA LEU A 40 0.63 14.16 -6.22
C LEU A 40 0.87 12.86 -7.02
N GLY A 41 0.93 12.95 -8.34
CA GLY A 41 1.28 11.85 -9.23
C GLY A 41 2.66 11.28 -8.92
N LEU A 42 3.70 12.13 -8.88
CA LEU A 42 5.06 11.69 -8.56
C LEU A 42 5.13 10.94 -7.23
N ILE A 43 4.50 11.46 -6.18
CA ILE A 43 4.49 10.82 -4.87
C ILE A 43 3.69 9.50 -4.92
N ALA A 44 2.54 9.47 -5.58
CA ALA A 44 1.72 8.27 -5.67
C ALA A 44 2.38 7.17 -6.50
N PHE A 45 3.07 7.51 -7.61
CA PHE A 45 3.77 6.53 -8.44
C PHE A 45 5.07 6.00 -7.82
N SER A 46 5.69 6.74 -6.90
CA SER A 46 6.87 6.28 -6.16
C SER A 46 6.53 5.27 -5.04
N ARG A 47 5.27 5.11 -4.66
CA ARG A 47 4.83 4.19 -3.59
C ARG A 47 4.22 2.93 -4.18
N SER A 48 4.35 1.78 -3.50
CA SER A 48 3.64 0.55 -3.86
C SER A 48 2.12 0.73 -3.76
N THR A 49 1.38 0.12 -4.68
CA THR A 49 -0.10 0.12 -4.68
C THR A 49 -0.69 -0.83 -3.65
N THR A 50 0.08 -1.85 -3.25
CA THR A 50 -0.30 -2.87 -2.27
C THR A 50 0.69 -2.86 -1.11
N ARG A 51 0.17 -3.17 0.07
CA ARG A 51 0.94 -3.45 1.28
C ARG A 51 0.64 -4.87 1.71
N ILE A 52 1.69 -5.65 1.91
CA ILE A 52 1.58 -6.98 2.50
C ILE A 52 1.47 -6.80 4.01
N THR A 53 0.40 -7.30 4.58
CA THR A 53 0.22 -7.41 6.02
C THR A 53 0.40 -8.86 6.42
N HIS A 54 1.38 -9.14 7.28
CA HIS A 54 1.60 -10.46 7.84
C HIS A 54 0.62 -10.64 9.00
N ASN A 55 -0.25 -11.60 8.86
CA ASN A 55 -1.13 -12.03 9.92
C ASN A 55 -0.61 -13.35 10.49
N GLU A 56 -0.75 -13.53 11.81
CA GLU A 56 -0.34 -14.74 12.50
C GLU A 56 -1.38 -15.18 13.53
N ILE A 57 -1.53 -16.47 13.68
CA ILE A 57 -2.33 -17.08 14.74
C ILE A 57 -1.44 -18.09 15.47
N ASN A 58 -1.33 -17.93 16.76
CA ASN A 58 -0.64 -18.89 17.62
C ASN A 58 -1.58 -20.04 17.97
N TYR A 59 -1.04 -21.23 17.94
CA TYR A 59 -1.69 -22.43 18.43
C TYR A 59 -0.72 -23.24 19.26
N GLN A 60 -1.24 -24.17 20.06
CA GLN A 60 -0.46 -24.95 21.00
C GLN A 60 -0.95 -26.40 21.02
N HIS A 61 -0.03 -27.32 20.89
CA HIS A 61 -0.24 -28.72 21.21
C HIS A 61 0.06 -28.94 22.68
N LEU A 62 -0.84 -29.59 23.38
CA LEU A 62 -0.67 -29.99 24.78
C LEU A 62 -0.84 -31.49 24.89
N GLY A 63 0.24 -32.18 25.26
CA GLY A 63 0.26 -33.61 25.60
C GLY A 63 0.37 -33.79 27.09
N ILE A 64 -0.56 -34.49 27.69
CA ILE A 64 -0.57 -34.81 29.14
C ILE A 64 -0.41 -36.29 29.32
N PHE A 65 0.65 -36.70 29.96
CA PHE A 65 0.90 -38.08 30.33
C PHE A 65 0.54 -38.33 31.78
N SER A 66 0.04 -39.54 32.06
CA SER A 66 0.00 -40.11 33.38
C SER A 66 0.29 -41.62 33.31
N TYR A 67 0.82 -42.16 34.35
CA TYR A 67 1.03 -43.60 34.43
C TYR A 67 0.67 -44.13 35.84
N ALA A 68 0.26 -45.37 35.88
CA ALA A 68 -0.04 -46.09 37.11
C ALA A 68 0.33 -47.56 37.01
N ALA A 69 0.63 -48.16 38.12
CA ALA A 69 0.85 -49.62 38.24
C ALA A 69 0.48 -50.12 39.61
N SER A 70 0.20 -51.41 39.69
CA SER A 70 0.06 -52.12 40.98
C SER A 70 1.42 -52.31 41.66
N ALA A 71 1.48 -52.09 42.92
CA ALA A 71 2.68 -52.30 43.74
C ALA A 71 2.45 -53.25 44.90
N PRO A 72 3.50 -53.97 45.37
CA PRO A 72 3.42 -54.73 46.59
C PRO A 72 3.10 -53.87 47.80
N GLN A 73 2.38 -54.45 48.76
CA GLN A 73 2.01 -53.74 50.00
C GLN A 73 3.25 -53.29 50.78
N GLY A 74 3.22 -52.04 51.28
CA GLY A 74 4.26 -51.51 52.16
C GLY A 74 5.52 -51.01 51.48
N VAL A 75 5.59 -51.00 50.12
CA VAL A 75 6.74 -50.44 49.36
C VAL A 75 6.50 -49.00 48.96
N TYR A 76 5.28 -48.66 48.61
CA TYR A 76 4.86 -47.28 48.30
C TYR A 76 3.80 -46.82 49.28
N ASP A 77 3.65 -45.53 49.47
CA ASP A 77 2.66 -44.93 50.39
C ASP A 77 1.22 -45.35 50.08
N SER A 78 0.92 -45.56 48.79
CA SER A 78 -0.30 -46.20 48.32
C SER A 78 0.08 -47.54 47.67
N ASN A 79 -0.66 -48.61 47.84
CA ASN A 79 -0.39 -49.93 47.18
C ASN A 79 -0.45 -49.84 45.64
N ALA A 80 -0.05 -48.71 45.08
CA ALA A 80 -0.01 -48.37 43.66
C ALA A 80 1.12 -47.38 43.39
N ILE A 81 1.77 -47.54 42.27
CA ILE A 81 2.71 -46.59 41.68
C ILE A 81 1.90 -45.51 40.98
N LYS A 82 2.24 -44.26 41.20
CA LYS A 82 1.61 -43.11 40.58
C LYS A 82 2.61 -42.34 39.72
N SER A 83 2.10 -41.48 38.83
CA SER A 83 2.95 -40.61 38.00
C SER A 83 3.91 -39.80 38.90
N GLY A 84 5.21 -39.85 38.54
CA GLY A 84 6.29 -39.24 39.33
C GLY A 84 7.04 -40.20 40.21
N ASP A 85 6.45 -41.35 40.60
CA ASP A 85 7.11 -42.35 41.43
C ASP A 85 8.14 -43.12 40.63
N PRO A 86 9.29 -43.52 41.18
CA PRO A 86 10.22 -44.44 40.57
C PRO A 86 9.60 -45.87 40.43
N ILE A 87 9.88 -46.55 39.33
CA ILE A 87 9.28 -47.84 38.98
C ILE A 87 10.37 -48.92 39.05
N PHE A 88 10.33 -49.80 40.06
CA PHE A 88 11.28 -50.86 40.24
C PHE A 88 10.82 -52.10 39.44
N THR A 89 11.61 -52.57 38.47
CA THR A 89 11.27 -53.70 37.57
C THR A 89 11.09 -55.01 38.32
N ARG A 90 11.79 -55.18 39.44
CA ARG A 90 11.63 -56.34 40.30
C ARG A 90 10.33 -56.43 41.10
N LEU A 91 9.61 -55.29 41.19
CA LEU A 91 8.35 -55.16 41.94
C LEU A 91 7.15 -55.15 41.01
N THR A 92 7.30 -54.60 39.82
CA THR A 92 6.23 -54.54 38.84
C THR A 92 6.79 -54.65 37.42
N CYS A 93 6.16 -55.48 36.61
CA CYS A 93 6.57 -55.71 35.23
C CYS A 93 5.81 -54.85 34.24
N SER A 94 4.72 -54.21 34.62
CA SER A 94 3.91 -53.43 33.68
C SER A 94 3.32 -52.18 34.27
N ILE A 95 3.23 -51.15 33.46
CA ILE A 95 2.57 -49.89 33.76
C ILE A 95 1.49 -49.61 32.75
N ASP A 96 0.41 -48.99 33.18
CA ASP A 96 -0.62 -48.44 32.32
C ASP A 96 -0.30 -46.96 32.12
N VAL A 97 -0.03 -46.61 30.85
CA VAL A 97 0.30 -45.27 30.43
C VAL A 97 -0.93 -44.62 29.77
N ASN A 98 -1.37 -43.52 30.30
CA ASN A 98 -2.45 -42.75 29.72
C ASN A 98 -1.87 -41.47 29.08
N PHE A 99 -2.34 -41.17 27.91
CA PHE A 99 -1.98 -40.00 27.17
C PHE A 99 -3.23 -39.23 26.78
N HIS A 100 -3.25 -37.95 27.06
CA HIS A 100 -4.31 -37.04 26.66
C HIS A 100 -3.73 -35.91 25.83
N TYR A 101 -4.27 -35.73 24.61
CA TYR A 101 -3.87 -34.68 23.70
C TYR A 101 -4.93 -33.62 23.60
N ASN A 102 -4.52 -32.34 23.51
CA ASN A 102 -5.39 -31.22 23.28
C ASN A 102 -4.71 -30.18 22.37
N LEU A 103 -5.40 -29.79 21.31
CA LEU A 103 -5.04 -28.64 20.45
C LEU A 103 -5.71 -27.40 21.02
N ILE A 104 -4.93 -26.43 21.46
CA ILE A 104 -5.38 -25.15 21.96
C ILE A 104 -5.17 -24.12 20.86
N ALA A 105 -6.26 -23.65 20.24
CA ALA A 105 -6.26 -22.62 19.21
C ALA A 105 -7.57 -21.85 19.23
N SER A 106 -7.53 -20.61 18.79
CA SER A 106 -8.75 -19.83 18.59
C SER A 106 -9.48 -20.29 17.33
N GLN A 107 -10.79 -20.60 17.45
CA GLN A 107 -11.64 -21.00 16.31
C GLN A 107 -11.07 -22.19 15.52
N ALA A 108 -10.64 -23.26 16.25
CA ALA A 108 -10.27 -24.52 15.62
C ALA A 108 -11.54 -25.27 15.20
N GLU A 109 -11.61 -25.64 13.94
CA GLU A 109 -12.73 -26.34 13.32
C GLU A 109 -12.24 -27.53 12.49
N ASN A 110 -13.10 -28.51 12.26
CA ASN A 110 -12.86 -29.63 11.36
C ASN A 110 -11.54 -30.38 11.62
N SER A 111 -11.07 -30.40 12.88
CA SER A 111 -9.84 -31.05 13.26
C SER A 111 -9.98 -32.57 13.23
N ALA A 112 -9.10 -33.26 12.57
CA ALA A 112 -9.01 -34.70 12.52
C ALA A 112 -7.56 -35.12 12.30
N GLY A 113 -7.23 -36.32 12.72
CA GLY A 113 -5.85 -36.81 12.54
C GLY A 113 -5.68 -38.30 12.81
N VAL A 114 -4.45 -38.67 12.82
CA VAL A 114 -4.02 -40.04 13.20
C VAL A 114 -2.96 -39.93 14.27
N TYR A 115 -2.95 -40.90 15.15
CA TYR A 115 -1.95 -41.02 16.22
C TYR A 115 -1.48 -42.44 16.39
N GLN A 116 -0.28 -42.59 16.90
CA GLN A 116 0.34 -43.85 17.27
C GLN A 116 1.17 -43.66 18.54
N LEU A 117 1.10 -44.56 19.50
CA LEU A 117 1.96 -44.53 20.68
C LEU A 117 3.09 -45.52 20.53
N THR A 118 4.35 -45.11 20.68
CA THR A 118 5.54 -45.91 20.52
C THR A 118 6.47 -45.72 21.71
N ALA A 119 6.97 -46.83 22.29
CA ALA A 119 8.08 -46.77 23.24
C ALA A 119 9.40 -46.95 22.49
N ILE A 120 10.34 -46.06 22.72
CA ILE A 120 11.67 -46.07 22.12
C ILE A 120 12.69 -46.21 23.22
N ILE A 121 13.46 -47.32 23.17
CA ILE A 121 14.60 -47.55 24.06
C ILE A 121 15.84 -47.13 23.30
N SER A 122 16.70 -46.37 23.93
CA SER A 122 17.95 -45.93 23.33
C SER A 122 19.10 -45.93 24.31
N GLU A 123 20.32 -46.12 23.79
CA GLU A 123 21.55 -45.95 24.52
C GLU A 123 22.42 -44.89 23.80
N GLN A 124 22.86 -43.90 24.53
CA GLN A 124 23.43 -42.66 23.94
C GLN A 124 24.84 -42.87 23.37
N ILE A 125 25.68 -43.71 23.99
CA ILE A 125 27.11 -43.91 23.62
C ILE A 125 27.22 -44.76 22.37
N SER A 126 26.50 -45.89 22.32
CA SER A 126 26.51 -46.81 21.20
C SER A 126 25.62 -46.38 20.04
N GLY A 127 24.65 -45.45 20.31
CA GLY A 127 23.61 -45.11 19.35
C GLY A 127 22.58 -46.21 19.13
N TRP A 128 22.61 -47.30 19.95
CA TRP A 128 21.61 -48.35 19.83
C TRP A 128 20.22 -47.86 20.18
N GLN A 129 19.25 -48.20 19.34
CA GLN A 129 17.85 -47.82 19.52
C GLN A 129 16.92 -48.95 19.08
N ARG A 130 15.83 -49.11 19.81
CA ARG A 130 14.76 -50.05 19.49
C ARG A 130 13.40 -49.45 19.76
N SER A 131 12.50 -49.46 18.75
CA SER A 131 11.14 -48.99 18.85
C SER A 131 10.18 -50.19 19.09
N ILE A 132 9.23 -49.99 20.00
CA ILE A 132 8.20 -50.97 20.37
C ILE A 132 6.85 -50.24 20.22
N PRO A 133 5.97 -50.64 19.30
CA PRO A 133 4.64 -50.07 19.22
C PRO A 133 3.83 -50.41 20.48
N LEU A 134 3.34 -49.45 21.21
CA LEU A 134 2.46 -49.67 22.36
C LEU A 134 0.99 -49.66 21.91
N GLN A 135 0.67 -48.95 20.85
CA GLN A 135 -0.63 -48.92 20.23
C GLN A 135 -0.46 -48.77 18.72
N GLU A 136 -1.29 -49.49 17.97
CA GLU A 136 -1.37 -49.30 16.52
C GLU A 136 -1.94 -47.95 16.15
N GLN A 137 -1.69 -47.54 14.92
CA GLN A 137 -2.19 -46.27 14.40
C GLN A 137 -3.72 -46.24 14.44
N ALA A 138 -4.26 -45.18 15.06
CA ALA A 138 -5.68 -44.94 15.17
C ALA A 138 -6.03 -43.50 14.71
N SER A 139 -7.27 -43.30 14.25
CA SER A 139 -7.75 -42.02 13.85
C SER A 139 -8.52 -41.34 15.00
N PHE A 140 -8.52 -40.02 15.02
CA PHE A 140 -9.34 -39.23 15.92
C PHE A 140 -10.01 -38.06 15.18
N SER A 141 -11.06 -37.50 15.77
CA SER A 141 -11.73 -36.29 15.29
C SER A 141 -11.99 -35.35 16.46
N GLY A 142 -11.91 -34.04 16.17
CA GLY A 142 -11.96 -32.98 17.18
C GLY A 142 -10.57 -32.52 17.61
N THR A 143 -10.54 -31.56 18.52
CA THR A 143 -9.31 -30.91 19.02
C THR A 143 -8.63 -31.68 20.16
N SER A 144 -9.26 -32.74 20.66
CA SER A 144 -8.71 -33.51 21.78
C SER A 144 -9.07 -34.99 21.66
N PHE A 145 -8.19 -35.83 22.20
CA PHE A 145 -8.46 -37.26 22.38
C PHE A 145 -7.67 -37.80 23.57
N GLY A 146 -8.11 -38.91 24.10
CA GLY A 146 -7.39 -39.66 25.12
C GLY A 146 -7.16 -41.12 24.70
N THR A 147 -6.01 -41.66 25.09
CA THR A 147 -5.66 -43.04 24.83
C THR A 147 -4.89 -43.66 26.00
N SER A 148 -4.94 -44.95 26.12
CA SER A 148 -4.16 -45.70 27.12
C SER A 148 -3.46 -46.88 26.46
N ALA A 149 -2.26 -47.16 26.93
CA ALA A 149 -1.48 -48.30 26.47
C ALA A 149 -0.75 -48.97 27.64
N LYS A 150 -0.54 -50.24 27.54
CA LYS A 150 0.22 -51.02 28.53
C LYS A 150 1.66 -51.15 28.09
N LEU A 151 2.60 -50.76 28.94
CA LEU A 151 4.02 -50.93 28.71
C LEU A 151 4.54 -52.05 29.60
N ASP A 152 5.11 -53.12 28.97
CA ASP A 152 5.76 -54.23 29.64
C ASP A 152 7.25 -53.89 29.87
N LEU A 153 7.58 -53.50 31.10
CA LEU A 153 8.95 -53.17 31.50
C LEU A 153 9.86 -54.39 31.62
N CYS A 154 9.30 -55.58 31.97
CA CYS A 154 10.08 -56.82 31.99
C CYS A 154 10.49 -57.28 30.58
N ALA A 155 9.63 -57.07 29.59
CA ALA A 155 9.99 -57.26 28.17
C ALA A 155 11.07 -56.29 27.70
N VAL A 156 10.97 -55.01 28.14
CA VAL A 156 12.00 -53.98 27.90
C VAL A 156 13.34 -54.41 28.51
N GLU A 157 13.35 -54.86 29.77
CA GLU A 157 14.55 -55.30 30.45
C GLU A 157 15.16 -56.55 29.77
N THR A 158 14.33 -57.50 29.35
CA THR A 158 14.78 -58.71 28.59
C THR A 158 15.43 -58.30 27.26
N LEU A 159 14.89 -57.31 26.57
CA LEU A 159 15.45 -56.80 25.32
C LEU A 159 16.82 -56.15 25.56
N ILE A 160 16.97 -55.33 26.60
CA ILE A 160 18.23 -54.73 27.03
C ILE A 160 19.27 -55.83 27.34
N GLN A 161 18.92 -56.84 28.14
CA GLN A 161 19.80 -58.00 28.49
C GLN A 161 20.23 -58.77 27.26
N SER A 162 19.34 -58.96 26.30
CA SER A 162 19.67 -59.65 25.05
C SER A 162 20.67 -58.85 24.20
N MET A 163 20.57 -57.54 24.17
CA MET A 163 21.51 -56.66 23.49
C MET A 163 22.87 -56.67 24.18
N GLU A 164 22.91 -56.57 25.51
CA GLU A 164 24.13 -56.61 26.31
C GLU A 164 24.86 -57.93 26.13
N GLN A 165 24.16 -59.10 26.20
CA GLN A 165 24.72 -60.42 26.01
C GLN A 165 25.27 -60.62 24.59
N GLY A 166 24.58 -60.11 23.58
CA GLY A 166 25.01 -60.23 22.17
C GLY A 166 26.19 -59.34 21.79
N THR A 167 26.40 -58.24 22.51
CA THR A 167 27.45 -57.28 22.18
C THR A 167 28.57 -57.15 23.20
N ASP A 168 28.43 -57.79 24.35
CA ASP A 168 29.29 -57.63 25.54
C ASP A 168 29.44 -56.14 25.99
N PHE A 169 28.49 -55.32 25.61
CA PHE A 169 28.47 -53.91 25.96
C PHE A 169 27.45 -53.66 27.07
N HIS A 170 27.94 -53.18 28.21
CA HIS A 170 27.13 -52.99 29.43
C HIS A 170 27.11 -51.54 29.86
N PRO A 171 26.29 -50.71 29.25
CA PRO A 171 26.19 -49.28 29.59
C PRO A 171 25.56 -49.09 31.00
N GLY A 172 25.86 -47.94 31.63
CA GLY A 172 25.35 -47.65 32.98
C GLY A 172 23.89 -47.31 33.03
N SER A 173 23.30 -46.85 31.92
CA SER A 173 21.88 -46.49 31.84
C SER A 173 21.36 -46.45 30.41
N TYR A 174 20.03 -46.58 30.30
CA TYR A 174 19.27 -46.47 29.06
C TYR A 174 18.21 -45.41 29.19
N THR A 175 17.76 -44.86 28.05
CA THR A 175 16.63 -43.94 27.98
C THR A 175 15.44 -44.67 27.37
N LEU A 176 14.27 -44.56 28.01
CA LEU A 176 13.00 -45.05 27.50
C LEU A 176 12.10 -43.84 27.23
N THR A 177 11.77 -43.57 25.99
CA THR A 177 10.89 -42.49 25.57
C THR A 177 9.56 -43.04 25.10
N ILE A 178 8.46 -42.60 25.70
CA ILE A 178 7.10 -42.92 25.24
C ILE A 178 6.67 -41.76 24.34
N MET A 179 6.64 -42.00 23.04
CA MET A 179 6.43 -40.98 22.01
C MET A 179 5.05 -41.11 21.37
N PRO A 180 4.20 -40.10 21.43
CA PRO A 180 2.99 -40.00 20.64
C PRO A 180 3.35 -39.40 19.28
N ASN A 181 3.21 -40.18 18.22
CA ASN A 181 3.34 -39.68 16.86
C ASN A 181 1.93 -39.24 16.41
N ILE A 182 1.67 -37.93 16.40
CA ILE A 182 0.36 -37.35 16.03
C ILE A 182 0.54 -36.56 14.77
N ASN A 183 -0.29 -36.84 13.76
CA ASN A 183 -0.42 -36.03 12.56
C ASN A 183 -1.84 -35.49 12.51
N LEU A 184 -1.96 -34.16 12.54
CA LEU A 184 -3.19 -33.45 12.61
C LEU A 184 -3.45 -32.65 11.33
N LYS A 185 -4.70 -32.68 10.88
CA LYS A 185 -5.24 -31.77 9.87
C LYS A 185 -6.47 -31.09 10.44
N GLY A 186 -6.61 -29.81 10.19
CA GLY A 186 -7.75 -29.03 10.67
C GLY A 186 -7.80 -27.66 10.04
N GLU A 187 -8.66 -26.82 10.58
CA GLU A 187 -8.78 -25.42 10.18
C GLU A 187 -8.73 -24.53 11.42
N ILE A 188 -7.97 -23.44 11.33
CA ILE A 188 -7.96 -22.38 12.34
C ILE A 188 -8.34 -21.10 11.63
N SER A 189 -9.46 -20.48 12.03
CA SER A 189 -9.99 -19.26 11.40
C SER A 189 -10.09 -19.38 9.87
N SER A 190 -10.66 -20.50 9.38
CA SER A 190 -10.81 -20.84 7.95
C SER A 190 -9.49 -21.00 7.19
N ARG A 191 -8.40 -21.29 7.89
CA ARG A 191 -7.09 -21.59 7.31
C ARG A 191 -6.69 -23.01 7.63
N GLU A 192 -6.16 -23.72 6.63
CA GLU A 192 -5.72 -25.09 6.79
C GLU A 192 -4.54 -25.14 7.78
N LEU A 193 -4.67 -26.01 8.79
CA LEU A 193 -3.62 -26.38 9.73
C LEU A 193 -3.14 -27.79 9.40
N LEU A 194 -1.87 -27.91 9.13
CA LEU A 194 -1.15 -29.20 9.12
C LEU A 194 -0.14 -29.14 10.24
N GLY A 195 -0.27 -30.02 11.20
CA GLY A 195 0.62 -30.08 12.36
C GLY A 195 0.95 -31.50 12.74
N ASP A 196 2.09 -31.66 13.35
CA ASP A 196 2.55 -32.88 13.98
C ASP A 196 2.91 -32.59 15.45
N PHE A 197 2.80 -33.59 16.29
CA PHE A 197 3.22 -33.51 17.69
C PHE A 197 3.96 -34.82 18.03
N ASN A 198 5.24 -34.67 18.39
CA ASN A 198 6.17 -35.77 18.60
C ASN A 198 6.97 -35.62 19.92
N GLU A 199 6.51 -34.83 20.85
CA GLU A 199 7.14 -34.68 22.16
C GLU A 199 6.84 -35.90 23.04
N GLY A 200 7.85 -36.50 23.63
CA GLY A 200 7.76 -37.78 24.36
C GLY A 200 8.01 -37.66 25.84
N LEU A 201 7.41 -38.59 26.61
CA LEU A 201 7.67 -38.78 28.03
C LEU A 201 8.95 -39.59 28.20
N VAL A 202 9.96 -39.02 28.88
CA VAL A 202 11.31 -39.61 28.96
C VAL A 202 11.60 -40.19 30.34
N PHE A 203 11.88 -41.48 30.38
CA PHE A 203 12.37 -42.18 31.56
C PHE A 203 13.85 -42.53 31.39
N LYS A 204 14.59 -42.55 32.46
CA LYS A 204 15.91 -43.12 32.55
C LYS A 204 15.82 -44.46 33.27
N TYR A 205 16.50 -45.48 32.76
CA TYR A 205 16.63 -46.80 33.36
C TYR A 205 18.09 -47.05 33.74
N ASP A 206 18.35 -47.33 35.03
CA ASP A 206 19.66 -47.53 35.61
C ASP A 206 19.90 -49.01 36.05
N ARG A 207 19.17 -49.96 35.46
CA ARG A 207 19.17 -51.40 35.77
C ARG A 207 18.44 -51.77 37.09
N ILE A 208 17.98 -50.77 37.84
CA ILE A 208 17.25 -50.99 39.08
C ILE A 208 15.81 -50.49 38.93
N HIS A 209 15.66 -49.31 38.40
CA HIS A 209 14.37 -48.69 38.26
C HIS A 209 14.29 -47.73 37.08
N PHE A 210 13.07 -47.48 36.61
CA PHE A 210 12.75 -46.42 35.70
C PHE A 210 12.31 -45.21 36.48
N TYR A 211 12.81 -44.02 36.13
CA TYR A 211 12.44 -42.75 36.74
C TYR A 211 12.38 -41.65 35.69
N LEU A 212 11.51 -40.68 35.89
CA LEU A 212 11.35 -39.54 35.01
C LEU A 212 12.61 -38.66 35.02
N ILE A 213 13.05 -38.26 33.85
CA ILE A 213 14.08 -37.21 33.72
C ILE A 213 13.41 -35.86 33.80
N SER A 214 13.82 -35.04 34.76
CA SER A 214 13.48 -33.63 34.81
C SER A 214 14.66 -32.85 34.26
N GLU A 215 14.61 -32.45 32.98
CA GLU A 215 15.63 -31.61 32.38
C GLU A 215 15.28 -30.13 32.64
N GLY A 216 16.04 -29.47 33.51
CA GLY A 216 16.00 -28.03 33.75
C GLY A 216 14.73 -27.53 34.44
N GLU A 217 14.39 -26.26 34.18
CA GLU A 217 13.21 -25.54 34.74
C GLU A 217 11.83 -26.02 34.24
N LYS A 218 11.74 -27.06 33.41
CA LYS A 218 10.44 -27.67 33.03
C LYS A 218 9.83 -28.36 34.24
N THR A 219 9.04 -27.63 34.96
CA THR A 219 8.44 -27.96 36.25
C THR A 219 7.48 -29.15 36.18
N ASN A 220 7.20 -29.73 35.01
CA ASN A 220 6.26 -30.81 34.87
C ASN A 220 6.58 -31.68 33.65
N SER A 221 7.43 -32.72 33.80
CA SER A 221 7.80 -33.66 32.74
C SER A 221 6.60 -34.46 32.17
N LEU A 222 5.45 -34.41 32.82
CA LEU A 222 4.21 -35.09 32.42
C LEU A 222 3.34 -34.23 31.46
N ASN A 223 3.59 -32.93 31.40
CA ASN A 223 2.86 -32.01 30.53
C ASN A 223 3.82 -31.48 29.46
N LEU A 224 3.65 -31.93 28.25
CA LEU A 224 4.45 -31.56 27.10
C LEU A 224 3.71 -30.55 26.26
N THR A 225 4.39 -29.51 25.86
CA THR A 225 3.78 -28.39 25.16
C THR A 225 4.63 -27.99 23.98
N GLU A 226 4.03 -27.95 22.80
CA GLU A 226 4.63 -27.47 21.58
C GLU A 226 3.79 -26.31 21.01
N THR A 227 4.43 -25.20 20.70
CA THR A 227 3.74 -24.01 20.14
C THR A 227 4.05 -23.90 18.67
N GLY A 228 3.01 -23.65 17.88
CA GLY A 228 3.13 -23.36 16.46
C GLY A 228 2.53 -22.00 16.10
N ILE A 229 2.94 -21.49 14.97
CA ILE A 229 2.44 -20.21 14.42
C ILE A 229 1.96 -20.49 12.99
N LEU A 230 0.69 -20.19 12.72
CA LEU A 230 0.14 -20.17 11.38
C LEU A 230 0.26 -18.77 10.83
N GLN A 231 1.08 -18.57 9.81
CA GLN A 231 1.32 -17.29 9.19
C GLN A 231 0.71 -17.25 7.79
N TRP A 232 0.13 -16.11 7.43
CA TRP A 232 -0.31 -15.86 6.06
C TRP A 232 -0.21 -14.38 5.72
N ASP A 233 0.04 -14.15 4.45
CA ASP A 233 0.12 -12.82 3.88
C ASP A 233 -1.26 -12.37 3.39
N HIS A 234 -1.64 -11.17 3.74
CA HIS A 234 -2.82 -10.51 3.23
C HIS A 234 -2.42 -9.24 2.48
N GLU A 235 -2.72 -9.22 1.19
CA GLU A 235 -2.50 -8.02 0.38
C GLU A 235 -3.64 -7.03 0.62
N GLN A 236 -3.30 -5.86 1.13
CA GLN A 236 -4.22 -4.74 1.28
C GLN A 236 -3.82 -3.60 0.35
N ALA A 237 -4.81 -2.83 -0.12
CA ALA A 237 -4.52 -1.60 -0.83
C ALA A 237 -3.73 -0.65 0.08
N ASN A 238 -2.58 -0.20 -0.40
CA ASN A 238 -1.81 0.80 0.33
C ASN A 238 -2.57 2.12 0.33
N THR A 239 -2.73 2.72 1.50
CA THR A 239 -3.44 3.98 1.71
C THR A 239 -2.49 5.10 2.08
N TRP A 240 -2.87 6.31 1.74
CA TRP A 240 -2.19 7.52 2.18
C TRP A 240 -3.17 8.43 2.92
N LEU A 241 -2.75 8.90 4.09
CA LEU A 241 -3.54 9.85 4.89
C LEU A 241 -3.42 11.24 4.27
N LEU A 242 -4.46 11.69 3.59
CA LEU A 242 -4.55 13.03 3.00
C LEU A 242 -5.71 13.80 3.65
N PHE A 243 -5.42 14.94 4.27
CA PHE A 243 -6.41 15.77 4.99
C PHE A 243 -7.26 15.00 6.03
N GLY A 244 -6.67 13.98 6.69
CA GLY A 244 -7.37 13.16 7.69
C GLY A 244 -8.22 12.02 7.12
N MET A 245 -8.22 11.83 5.79
CA MET A 245 -8.89 10.71 5.10
C MET A 245 -7.85 9.73 4.54
N GLU A 246 -8.11 8.44 4.73
CA GLU A 246 -7.31 7.39 4.12
C GLU A 246 -7.75 7.15 2.68
N ILE A 247 -6.91 7.51 1.72
CA ILE A 247 -7.18 7.34 0.30
C ILE A 247 -6.24 6.29 -0.27
N ALA A 248 -6.78 5.32 -0.97
CA ALA A 248 -5.99 4.27 -1.61
C ALA A 248 -5.04 4.85 -2.68
N ILE A 249 -3.78 4.42 -2.69
CA ILE A 249 -2.76 4.89 -3.65
C ILE A 249 -3.24 4.75 -5.11
N PRO A 250 -3.90 3.64 -5.54
CA PRO A 250 -4.45 3.55 -6.90
C PRO A 250 -5.43 4.67 -7.25
N ALA A 251 -6.28 5.08 -6.30
CA ALA A 251 -7.23 6.17 -6.51
C ALA A 251 -6.51 7.52 -6.69
N ILE A 252 -5.47 7.78 -5.90
CA ILE A 252 -4.65 9.00 -6.04
C ILE A 252 -3.95 9.01 -7.40
N ARG A 253 -3.41 7.89 -7.87
CA ARG A 253 -2.80 7.77 -9.21
C ARG A 253 -3.81 8.11 -10.31
N MET A 254 -5.02 7.58 -10.22
CA MET A 254 -6.08 7.84 -11.19
C MET A 254 -6.48 9.31 -11.22
N VAL A 255 -6.75 9.90 -10.05
CA VAL A 255 -7.17 11.31 -9.93
C VAL A 255 -6.06 12.26 -10.39
N SER A 256 -4.81 12.02 -9.97
CA SER A 256 -3.67 12.86 -10.37
C SER A 256 -3.38 12.79 -11.87
N SER A 257 -3.43 11.59 -12.48
CA SER A 257 -3.23 11.40 -13.91
C SER A 257 -4.35 12.08 -14.71
N PHE A 258 -5.61 11.89 -14.30
CA PHE A 258 -6.76 12.54 -14.95
C PHE A 258 -6.70 14.06 -14.81
N GLY A 259 -6.43 14.58 -13.61
CA GLY A 259 -6.27 15.99 -13.35
C GLY A 259 -5.17 16.64 -14.19
N LEU A 260 -4.02 15.94 -14.33
CA LEU A 260 -2.91 16.40 -15.16
C LEU A 260 -3.30 16.48 -16.65
N VAL A 261 -3.90 15.43 -17.18
CA VAL A 261 -4.30 15.38 -18.60
C VAL A 261 -5.34 16.44 -18.92
N VAL A 262 -6.39 16.57 -18.09
CA VAL A 262 -7.45 17.56 -18.29
C VAL A 262 -6.90 18.98 -18.22
N SER A 263 -6.04 19.28 -17.22
CA SER A 263 -5.46 20.62 -17.08
C SER A 263 -4.53 20.96 -18.25
N LEU A 264 -3.72 20.01 -18.77
CA LEU A 264 -2.89 20.24 -19.92
C LEU A 264 -3.71 20.53 -21.19
N ILE A 265 -4.77 19.74 -21.44
CA ILE A 265 -5.69 19.98 -22.57
C ILE A 265 -6.32 21.37 -22.46
N ALA A 266 -6.78 21.73 -21.25
CA ALA A 266 -7.40 23.05 -21.02
C ALA A 266 -6.40 24.19 -21.22
N ILE A 267 -5.15 24.05 -20.76
CA ILE A 267 -4.08 25.03 -20.97
C ILE A 267 -3.80 25.23 -22.47
N VAL A 268 -3.69 24.13 -23.23
CA VAL A 268 -3.45 24.19 -24.68
C VAL A 268 -4.64 24.86 -25.41
N ALA A 269 -5.88 24.47 -25.03
CA ALA A 269 -7.08 25.06 -25.61
C ALA A 269 -7.21 26.57 -25.28
N LEU A 270 -6.88 26.97 -24.05
CA LEU A 270 -6.89 28.38 -23.64
C LEU A 270 -5.77 29.15 -24.32
N GLY A 271 -4.57 28.59 -24.42
CA GLY A 271 -3.43 29.18 -25.11
C GLY A 271 -3.70 29.41 -26.59
N SER A 272 -4.31 28.44 -27.27
CA SER A 272 -4.70 28.56 -28.69
C SER A 272 -5.76 29.65 -28.89
N ARG A 273 -6.72 29.79 -27.96
CA ARG A 273 -7.70 30.90 -27.99
C ARG A 273 -7.04 32.27 -27.78
N LEU A 274 -6.14 32.38 -26.81
CA LEU A 274 -5.39 33.61 -26.56
C LEU A 274 -4.54 34.01 -27.78
N GLN A 275 -3.88 33.03 -28.42
CA GLN A 275 -3.09 33.27 -29.62
C GLN A 275 -3.94 33.72 -30.84
N ASN A 276 -5.14 33.12 -30.98
CA ASN A 276 -6.06 33.53 -32.05
C ASN A 276 -6.65 34.93 -31.81
N LEU A 277 -7.01 35.27 -30.55
CA LEU A 277 -7.45 36.62 -30.17
C LEU A 277 -6.34 37.67 -30.40
N SER A 278 -5.09 37.34 -30.04
CA SER A 278 -3.92 38.18 -30.26
C SER A 278 -3.57 38.37 -31.72
N ARG A 279 -3.89 37.43 -32.61
CA ARG A 279 -3.68 37.56 -34.07
C ARG A 279 -4.75 38.43 -34.74
N ASN A 280 -5.98 38.37 -34.24
CA ASN A 280 -7.11 39.09 -34.85
C ASN A 280 -7.32 40.49 -34.28
N ASP A 281 -6.74 40.84 -33.14
CA ASP A 281 -6.92 42.13 -32.48
C ASP A 281 -5.57 42.69 -32.05
N ARG A 282 -4.92 43.40 -32.97
CA ARG A 282 -3.63 44.07 -32.73
C ARG A 282 -3.73 45.12 -31.60
N GLU A 283 -4.88 45.77 -31.41
CA GLU A 283 -5.11 46.71 -30.31
C GLU A 283 -5.07 46.00 -28.95
N ALA A 284 -5.74 44.82 -28.82
CA ALA A 284 -5.74 44.02 -27.60
C ALA A 284 -4.32 43.52 -27.24
N PHE A 285 -3.52 43.20 -28.22
CA PHE A 285 -2.11 42.79 -28.03
C PHE A 285 -1.28 43.95 -27.46
N VAL A 286 -1.41 45.16 -28.02
CA VAL A 286 -0.70 46.37 -27.58
C VAL A 286 -1.11 46.69 -26.13
N ARG A 287 -2.42 46.68 -25.82
CA ARG A 287 -2.94 46.90 -24.44
C ARG A 287 -2.45 45.85 -23.46
N MET A 288 -2.40 44.58 -23.84
CA MET A 288 -1.95 43.51 -22.94
C MET A 288 -0.46 43.64 -22.61
N ARG A 289 0.37 44.03 -23.59
CA ARG A 289 1.83 44.08 -23.43
C ARG A 289 2.34 45.38 -22.82
N TYR A 290 1.69 46.49 -23.17
CA TYR A 290 2.13 47.86 -22.79
C TYR A 290 1.10 48.63 -21.96
N GLY A 291 0.04 47.97 -21.50
CA GLY A 291 -1.08 48.60 -20.77
C GLY A 291 -0.68 49.36 -19.52
N ALA A 292 0.38 48.92 -18.83
CA ALA A 292 0.90 49.62 -17.66
C ALA A 292 1.50 51.01 -17.98
N MET A 293 1.91 51.22 -19.24
CA MET A 293 2.53 52.44 -19.72
C MET A 293 1.60 53.23 -20.66
N LEU A 294 0.38 52.74 -20.93
CA LEU A 294 -0.54 53.30 -21.93
C LEU A 294 -1.64 54.10 -21.25
N ILE A 295 -1.84 55.33 -21.70
CA ILE A 295 -2.90 56.22 -21.26
C ILE A 295 -3.74 56.61 -22.46
N ASP A 296 -5.05 56.32 -22.40
CA ASP A 296 -6.01 56.76 -23.42
C ASP A 296 -6.26 58.24 -23.32
N VAL A 297 -6.13 58.98 -24.43
CA VAL A 297 -6.38 60.43 -24.53
C VAL A 297 -7.40 60.71 -25.63
N GLN A 298 -8.25 61.72 -25.42
CA GLN A 298 -9.28 62.13 -26.39
C GLN A 298 -8.76 63.08 -27.45
N ASP A 299 -7.73 63.86 -27.14
CA ASP A 299 -7.14 64.83 -28.04
C ASP A 299 -5.66 65.03 -27.71
N THR A 300 -4.85 65.07 -28.77
CA THR A 300 -3.40 65.29 -28.69
C THR A 300 -3.01 66.73 -29.12
N ALA A 301 -3.94 67.67 -29.04
CA ALA A 301 -3.67 69.08 -29.37
C ALA A 301 -2.45 69.69 -28.65
N ALA A 302 -2.09 69.14 -27.48
CA ALA A 302 -0.90 69.54 -26.72
C ALA A 302 0.43 69.12 -27.35
N LEU A 303 0.41 68.32 -28.41
CA LEU A 303 1.59 67.88 -29.17
C LEU A 303 1.80 68.72 -30.45
N ASN A 304 0.85 69.65 -30.75
CA ASN A 304 0.95 70.55 -31.91
C ASN A 304 2.03 71.63 -31.67
N GLY A 305 3.21 71.40 -32.13
CA GLY A 305 4.35 72.29 -31.99
C GLY A 305 5.68 71.59 -31.75
N ALA A 306 5.68 70.34 -31.46
CA ALA A 306 6.88 69.51 -31.41
C ALA A 306 7.13 68.90 -32.79
N GLY A 307 8.41 68.76 -33.20
CA GLY A 307 8.77 68.02 -34.38
C GLY A 307 8.26 66.56 -34.28
N MET A 308 7.46 66.09 -35.27
CA MET A 308 6.86 64.77 -35.21
C MET A 308 7.73 63.76 -36.04
N VAL A 309 8.10 62.67 -35.40
CA VAL A 309 8.86 61.55 -36.01
C VAL A 309 7.99 60.30 -35.99
N GLU A 310 7.80 59.69 -37.16
CA GLU A 310 7.07 58.42 -37.28
C GLU A 310 8.01 57.25 -36.96
N VAL A 311 7.48 56.34 -36.14
CA VAL A 311 8.18 55.11 -35.70
C VAL A 311 7.47 53.91 -36.35
N THR A 312 8.26 52.94 -36.83
CA THR A 312 7.75 51.81 -37.63
C THR A 312 7.14 50.70 -36.76
N ALA A 313 7.49 50.63 -35.49
CA ALA A 313 7.02 49.57 -34.61
C ALA A 313 6.62 50.13 -33.23
N ILE A 314 5.58 49.55 -32.60
CA ILE A 314 5.14 49.93 -31.27
C ILE A 314 6.18 49.59 -30.20
N GLU A 315 7.01 48.54 -30.44
CA GLU A 315 8.12 48.13 -29.56
C GLU A 315 9.17 49.24 -29.44
N ASP A 316 9.45 49.94 -30.51
CA ASP A 316 10.44 51.01 -30.51
C ASP A 316 9.86 52.27 -29.82
N LEU A 317 8.56 52.48 -29.95
CA LEU A 317 7.87 53.53 -29.19
C LEU A 317 7.88 53.25 -27.67
N ALA A 318 7.71 51.98 -27.28
CA ALA A 318 7.80 51.56 -25.88
C ALA A 318 9.21 51.77 -25.31
N LYS A 319 10.28 51.42 -26.06
CA LYS A 319 11.67 51.68 -25.65
C LYS A 319 11.93 53.21 -25.47
N LEU A 320 11.33 54.03 -26.33
CA LEU A 320 11.44 55.49 -26.18
C LEU A 320 10.70 55.98 -24.94
N ALA A 321 9.52 55.41 -24.64
CA ALA A 321 8.77 55.73 -23.42
C ALA A 321 9.57 55.40 -22.17
N GLU A 322 10.21 54.21 -22.09
CA GLU A 322 11.11 53.81 -21.04
C GLU A 322 12.33 54.75 -20.92
N ARG A 323 12.97 55.06 -22.06
CA ARG A 323 14.18 55.88 -22.09
C ARG A 323 13.92 57.30 -21.61
N PHE A 324 12.74 57.87 -21.91
CA PHE A 324 12.34 59.22 -21.51
C PHE A 324 11.56 59.23 -20.21
N ASN A 325 11.40 58.06 -19.57
CA ASN A 325 10.61 57.90 -18.35
C ASN A 325 9.22 58.54 -18.45
N THR A 326 8.52 58.29 -19.57
CA THR A 326 7.22 58.86 -19.91
C THR A 326 6.23 57.75 -20.27
N VAL A 327 4.98 58.14 -20.51
CA VAL A 327 3.88 57.23 -20.84
C VAL A 327 3.57 57.28 -22.35
N ILE A 328 2.98 56.19 -22.86
CA ILE A 328 2.49 56.11 -24.23
C ILE A 328 1.07 56.65 -24.25
N LEU A 329 0.84 57.72 -24.97
CA LEU A 329 -0.50 58.28 -25.16
C LEU A 329 -1.16 57.60 -26.36
N HIS A 330 -2.36 57.05 -26.13
CA HIS A 330 -3.14 56.38 -27.16
C HIS A 330 -4.35 57.23 -27.54
N GLU A 331 -4.48 57.57 -28.79
CA GLU A 331 -5.61 58.31 -29.36
C GLU A 331 -6.33 57.43 -30.37
N LYS A 332 -7.66 57.31 -30.23
CA LYS A 332 -8.50 56.62 -31.20
C LYS A 332 -9.21 57.59 -32.11
N ARG A 333 -8.84 57.59 -33.42
CA ARG A 333 -9.51 58.42 -34.44
C ARG A 333 -10.23 57.51 -35.45
N GLY A 334 -11.53 57.29 -35.25
CA GLY A 334 -12.31 56.39 -36.11
C GLY A 334 -11.78 54.94 -36.11
N ALA A 335 -11.32 54.44 -37.26
CA ALA A 335 -10.75 53.11 -37.44
C ALA A 335 -9.21 53.10 -37.34
N SER A 336 -8.56 54.15 -36.91
CA SER A 336 -7.11 54.20 -36.72
C SER A 336 -6.74 54.47 -35.28
N HIS A 337 -5.75 53.77 -34.79
CA HIS A 337 -5.18 53.92 -33.47
C HIS A 337 -3.79 54.54 -33.59
N ALA A 338 -3.60 55.71 -32.95
CA ALA A 338 -2.36 56.45 -32.93
C ALA A 338 -1.77 56.44 -31.52
N TYR A 339 -0.50 56.11 -31.45
CA TYR A 339 0.27 56.03 -30.22
C TYR A 339 1.38 57.05 -30.25
N TYR A 340 1.53 57.84 -29.17
CA TYR A 340 2.51 58.91 -29.08
C TYR A 340 3.35 58.80 -27.82
N VAL A 341 4.62 59.18 -27.95
CA VAL A 341 5.57 59.34 -26.85
C VAL A 341 6.21 60.74 -27.01
N ARG A 342 6.23 61.51 -25.92
CA ARG A 342 6.84 62.83 -25.89
C ARG A 342 8.27 62.72 -25.35
N GLY A 343 9.25 63.14 -26.20
CA GLY A 343 10.65 63.33 -25.81
C GLY A 343 10.97 64.84 -25.60
N GLU A 344 12.22 65.16 -25.40
CA GLU A 344 12.70 66.57 -25.25
C GLU A 344 12.56 67.33 -26.59
N GLY A 345 11.40 67.98 -26.78
CA GLY A 345 11.13 68.80 -27.94
C GLY A 345 10.67 68.05 -29.21
N THR A 346 10.57 66.73 -29.20
CA THR A 346 10.15 65.87 -30.30
C THR A 346 9.04 64.92 -29.85
N ALA A 347 8.02 64.74 -30.68
CA ALA A 347 6.98 63.74 -30.48
C ALA A 347 7.16 62.58 -31.45
N TYR A 348 7.17 61.35 -30.91
CA TYR A 348 7.26 60.13 -31.70
C TYR A 348 5.87 59.53 -31.84
N ARG A 349 5.50 59.12 -33.06
CA ARG A 349 4.16 58.61 -33.38
C ARG A 349 4.25 57.23 -34.05
N PHE A 350 3.39 56.34 -33.63
CA PHE A 350 3.12 55.07 -34.35
C PHE A 350 1.62 55.04 -34.64
N VAL A 351 1.26 54.70 -35.90
CA VAL A 351 -0.13 54.61 -36.36
C VAL A 351 -0.43 53.20 -36.77
N MET A 352 -1.47 52.64 -36.24
CA MET A 352 -2.00 51.31 -36.57
C MET A 352 -3.37 51.49 -37.21
N ALA A 353 -3.48 51.13 -38.52
CA ALA A 353 -4.77 51.10 -39.20
C ALA A 353 -5.47 49.77 -38.94
N ASP A 354 -6.77 49.82 -38.66
CA ASP A 354 -7.62 48.64 -38.58
C ASP A 354 -7.84 48.09 -40.00
N GLU A 355 -7.35 46.90 -40.32
CA GLU A 355 -7.49 46.25 -41.64
C GLU A 355 -8.93 45.76 -41.93
N THR A 356 -9.94 46.18 -41.18
CA THR A 356 -11.34 45.77 -41.42
C THR A 356 -12.09 46.63 -42.43
N GLY A 357 -11.40 47.24 -43.39
CA GLY A 357 -12.09 48.13 -44.38
C GLY A 357 -11.36 48.37 -45.65
N SER A 358 -10.94 47.35 -46.40
CA SER A 358 -10.57 47.55 -47.82
C SER A 358 -10.65 46.25 -48.61
N ALA A 359 -11.86 45.83 -48.91
CA ALA A 359 -12.14 45.06 -50.10
C ALA A 359 -12.68 46.04 -51.15
N VAL A 360 -11.79 46.69 -51.86
CA VAL A 360 -12.14 47.35 -53.16
C VAL A 360 -12.28 46.19 -54.16
N PRO A 361 -13.40 46.00 -54.86
CA PRO A 361 -13.52 45.02 -55.92
C PRO A 361 -12.74 45.49 -57.10
N GLU A 362 -11.64 44.82 -57.42
CA GLU A 362 -10.91 44.89 -58.68
C GLU A 362 -11.71 44.12 -59.74
N ASN A 363 -12.70 44.79 -60.36
CA ASN A 363 -13.40 44.21 -61.49
C ASN A 363 -13.95 45.33 -62.39
N GLU A 364 -13.04 46.13 -63.04
CA GLU A 364 -13.37 46.96 -64.24
C GLU A 364 -12.06 47.27 -65.01
N ALA A 365 -11.44 46.26 -65.58
CA ALA A 365 -10.41 46.50 -66.61
C ALA A 365 -10.20 45.23 -67.44
N LYS A 366 -11.25 44.69 -68.07
CA LYS A 366 -11.11 43.76 -69.15
C LYS A 366 -12.38 43.70 -70.00
N SER A 367 -12.67 44.82 -70.69
CA SER A 367 -13.50 44.77 -71.90
C SER A 367 -13.17 45.97 -72.82
N MET A 368 -12.06 45.90 -73.41
CA MET A 368 -11.74 46.69 -74.67
C MET A 368 -10.44 46.23 -75.24
N GLU A 369 -10.44 45.04 -75.88
CA GLU A 369 -9.52 44.69 -76.93
C GLU A 369 -9.97 43.35 -77.50
N GLY A 370 -10.69 43.45 -78.64
CA GLY A 370 -11.14 42.28 -79.39
C GLY A 370 -12.01 42.66 -80.55
N GLU A 371 -11.57 43.56 -81.40
CA GLU A 371 -12.04 43.73 -82.78
C GLU A 371 -10.91 44.33 -83.60
N LEU A 372 -10.22 43.46 -84.27
CA LEU A 372 -9.67 43.57 -85.67
C LEU A 372 -8.96 42.26 -85.98
#